data_6325245c2d4be2a696b861f9abbdb2cf
#
_entry.id   6325245c2d4be2a696b861f9abbdb2cf
#
_cell.length_a   1.000
_cell.length_b   1.000
_cell.length_c   1.000
_cell.angle_alpha   90.00
_cell.angle_beta   90.00
_cell.angle_gamma   90.00
#
_symmetry.space_group_name_H-M   'P 1'
#
loop_
_entity.id
_entity.type
_entity.pdbx_description
1 polymer ?
#
loop_
_entity_poly.entity_id
_entity_poly.type
_entity_poly.pdbx_seq_one_letter_code
_entity_poly.pdbx_strand_id
1 'polypeptide(L)'
;GMQQYFSSLATELQNKILETKMLIYECEGTEPEIKEWFKTINIAGVPLNSQELLNAVYSGTFVTLGKEEFSNSQNANIQKWSAYVSGSANRQEFLECALDWVSKGKIDDYMSRHRFDTNINELKNYFNSVIDWVSGIFTDTESEMRGLEWGRLYETYRKQAYNPKIVSEQVKELYADAYVKNRKGVFEFILGGTTDFKLLDVRVF
;
A
#
# COMPACT_ATOMS: atom_id res chain seq x y z
N GLY A 1 -2.53 15.92 19.67
CA GLY A 1 -1.71 15.90 20.89
C GLY A 1 -0.24 15.93 20.53
N MET A 2 0.60 16.57 21.36
CA MET A 2 2.06 16.51 21.15
C MET A 2 2.54 15.09 21.42
N GLN A 3 3.36 14.54 20.54
CA GLN A 3 4.10 13.30 20.79
C GLN A 3 5.15 13.56 21.87
N GLN A 4 5.17 12.70 22.89
CA GLN A 4 6.16 12.75 23.96
C GLN A 4 7.01 11.47 23.90
N TYR A 5 8.31 11.60 24.08
CA TYR A 5 9.19 10.45 24.23
C TYR A 5 9.10 9.91 25.67
N PHE A 6 9.31 8.61 25.85
CA PHE A 6 9.32 7.98 27.18
C PHE A 6 10.24 8.73 28.16
N SER A 7 11.43 9.12 27.70
CA SER A 7 12.42 9.87 28.50
C SER A 7 11.96 11.27 28.93
N SER A 8 10.97 11.84 28.25
CA SER A 8 10.41 13.17 28.57
C SER A 8 9.15 13.12 29.45
N LEU A 9 8.67 11.92 29.77
CA LEU A 9 7.54 11.74 30.66
C LEU A 9 7.92 11.96 32.12
N ALA A 10 6.96 12.40 32.95
CA ALA A 10 7.15 12.42 34.38
C ALA A 10 7.43 11.00 34.92
N THR A 11 8.28 10.88 35.93
CA THR A 11 8.73 9.60 36.49
C THR A 11 7.55 8.69 36.88
N GLU A 12 6.46 9.25 37.38
CA GLU A 12 5.24 8.49 37.70
C GLU A 12 4.64 7.79 36.48
N LEU A 13 4.59 8.48 35.34
CA LEU A 13 4.09 7.90 34.08
C LEU A 13 5.05 6.88 33.50
N GLN A 14 6.36 7.12 33.62
CA GLN A 14 7.39 6.13 33.21
C GLN A 14 7.24 4.86 34.03
N ASN A 15 7.11 4.95 35.36
CA ASN A 15 6.92 3.80 36.23
C ASN A 15 5.64 3.06 35.92
N LYS A 16 4.54 3.76 35.68
CA LYS A 16 3.26 3.14 35.30
C LYS A 16 3.36 2.34 34.00
N ILE A 17 4.13 2.84 33.04
CA ILE A 17 4.40 2.12 31.79
C ILE A 17 5.23 0.87 32.04
N LEU A 18 6.31 1.00 32.83
CA LEU A 18 7.22 -0.12 33.13
C LEU A 18 6.58 -1.21 33.99
N GLU A 19 5.67 -0.85 34.88
CA GLU A 19 4.95 -1.77 35.76
C GLU A 19 3.71 -2.41 35.10
N THR A 20 3.36 -1.97 33.87
CA THR A 20 2.23 -2.54 33.14
C THR A 20 2.48 -4.00 32.81
N LYS A 21 1.62 -4.88 33.33
CA LYS A 21 1.68 -6.32 33.02
C LYS A 21 1.12 -6.57 31.62
N MET A 22 1.89 -7.27 30.82
CA MET A 22 1.46 -7.73 29.49
C MET A 22 1.15 -9.23 29.54
N LEU A 23 0.05 -9.63 28.90
CA LEU A 23 -0.23 -11.02 28.63
C LEU A 23 0.46 -11.39 27.32
N ILE A 24 1.35 -12.38 27.38
CA ILE A 24 2.11 -12.86 26.22
C ILE A 24 1.66 -14.27 25.90
N TYR A 25 1.32 -14.51 24.65
CA TYR A 25 1.07 -15.84 24.12
C TYR A 25 2.25 -16.24 23.23
N GLU A 26 2.89 -17.36 23.57
CA GLU A 26 3.87 -17.99 22.70
C GLU A 26 3.12 -19.00 21.83
N CYS A 27 3.29 -18.89 20.51
CA CYS A 27 2.62 -19.74 19.55
C CYS A 27 3.64 -20.65 18.87
N GLU A 28 3.36 -21.96 18.88
CA GLU A 28 4.10 -22.95 18.12
C GLU A 28 3.21 -23.51 17.02
N GLY A 29 3.75 -23.67 15.82
CA GLY A 29 3.00 -24.21 14.69
C GLY A 29 3.59 -23.76 13.36
N THR A 30 2.95 -24.19 12.29
CA THR A 30 3.26 -23.72 10.95
C THR A 30 2.75 -22.29 10.74
N GLU A 31 3.36 -21.57 9.81
CA GLU A 31 2.98 -20.18 9.48
C GLU A 31 1.47 -20.03 9.16
N PRO A 32 0.81 -20.92 8.39
CA PRO A 32 -0.62 -20.87 8.17
C PRO A 32 -1.45 -21.05 9.46
N GLU A 33 -1.04 -21.93 10.36
CA GLU A 33 -1.75 -22.18 11.62
C GLU A 33 -1.64 -20.97 12.55
N ILE A 34 -0.46 -20.35 12.65
CA ILE A 34 -0.25 -19.12 13.43
C ILE A 34 -1.09 -17.98 12.87
N LYS A 35 -1.13 -17.82 11.53
CA LYS A 35 -1.94 -16.82 10.85
C LYS A 35 -3.44 -16.99 11.14
N GLU A 36 -3.94 -18.21 11.08
CA GLU A 36 -5.36 -18.51 11.35
C GLU A 36 -5.70 -18.28 12.82
N TRP A 37 -4.84 -18.70 13.73
CA TRP A 37 -5.00 -18.43 15.16
C TRP A 37 -5.02 -16.92 15.44
N PHE A 38 -4.10 -16.16 14.83
CA PHE A 38 -4.02 -14.72 15.01
C PHE A 38 -5.26 -13.97 14.50
N LYS A 39 -5.86 -14.44 13.40
CA LYS A 39 -7.15 -13.93 12.92
C LYS A 39 -8.26 -14.18 13.96
N THR A 40 -8.28 -15.36 14.53
CA THR A 40 -9.31 -15.76 15.49
C THR A 40 -9.29 -14.91 16.75
N ILE A 41 -8.13 -14.62 17.33
CA ILE A 41 -8.03 -13.81 18.55
C ILE A 41 -8.34 -12.33 18.32
N ASN A 42 -8.18 -11.81 17.09
CA ASN A 42 -8.49 -10.44 16.76
C ASN A 42 -9.99 -10.15 16.63
N ILE A 43 -10.85 -11.15 16.61
CA ILE A 43 -12.32 -10.97 16.51
C ILE A 43 -12.89 -10.24 17.74
N ALA A 44 -12.25 -10.36 18.89
CA ALA A 44 -12.74 -9.80 20.15
C ALA A 44 -12.29 -8.36 20.44
N GLY A 45 -11.41 -7.76 19.60
CA GLY A 45 -10.81 -6.43 19.79
C GLY A 45 -11.10 -5.46 18.63
N VAL A 46 -10.22 -4.46 18.46
CA VAL A 46 -10.19 -3.66 17.22
C VAL A 46 -9.55 -4.53 16.15
N PRO A 47 -10.29 -4.94 15.11
CA PRO A 47 -9.75 -5.85 14.10
C PRO A 47 -8.53 -5.22 13.42
N LEU A 48 -7.47 -6.01 13.29
CA LEU A 48 -6.35 -5.66 12.43
C LEU A 48 -6.82 -5.70 10.97
N ASN A 49 -6.33 -4.76 10.17
CA ASN A 49 -6.50 -4.89 8.73
C ASN A 49 -5.56 -5.98 8.17
N SER A 50 -5.75 -6.33 6.89
CA SER A 50 -4.98 -7.40 6.25
C SER A 50 -3.48 -7.15 6.32
N GLN A 51 -3.03 -5.93 6.11
CA GLN A 51 -1.61 -5.59 6.14
C GLN A 51 -1.03 -5.63 7.57
N GLU A 52 -1.77 -5.17 8.57
CA GLU A 52 -1.35 -5.26 9.97
C GLU A 52 -1.18 -6.72 10.40
N LEU A 53 -2.06 -7.61 9.94
CA LEU A 53 -1.96 -9.05 10.18
C LEU A 53 -0.70 -9.64 9.50
N LEU A 54 -0.47 -9.33 8.23
CA LEU A 54 0.71 -9.81 7.50
C LEU A 54 2.01 -9.31 8.15
N ASN A 55 2.03 -8.07 8.63
CA ASN A 55 3.19 -7.53 9.33
C ASN A 55 3.50 -8.24 10.65
N ALA A 56 2.48 -8.76 11.32
CA ALA A 56 2.67 -9.57 12.52
C ALA A 56 3.23 -10.96 12.18
N VAL A 57 2.66 -11.62 11.16
CA VAL A 57 3.08 -12.95 10.72
C VAL A 57 4.51 -12.95 10.16
N TYR A 58 4.82 -11.98 9.31
CA TYR A 58 6.13 -11.84 8.64
C TYR A 58 7.05 -10.84 9.35
N SER A 59 6.87 -10.65 10.65
CA SER A 59 7.71 -9.70 11.40
C SER A 59 9.20 -9.99 11.20
N GLY A 60 9.98 -8.95 10.92
CA GLY A 60 11.40 -9.05 10.61
C GLY A 60 11.97 -7.70 10.17
N THR A 61 13.23 -7.70 9.77
CA THR A 61 13.93 -6.47 9.35
C THR A 61 13.21 -5.77 8.20
N PHE A 62 12.77 -6.51 7.20
CA PHE A 62 12.06 -5.97 6.05
C PHE A 62 10.79 -5.20 6.45
N VAL A 63 9.93 -5.78 7.27
CA VAL A 63 8.70 -5.13 7.74
C VAL A 63 8.99 -3.89 8.57
N THR A 64 10.02 -3.93 9.41
CA THR A 64 10.44 -2.77 10.20
C THR A 64 10.80 -1.60 9.30
N LEU A 65 11.68 -1.82 8.32
CA LEU A 65 12.08 -0.81 7.34
C LEU A 65 10.91 -0.34 6.47
N GLY A 66 10.03 -1.25 6.05
CA GLY A 66 8.81 -0.92 5.30
C GLY A 66 7.89 0.02 6.08
N LYS A 67 7.70 -0.23 7.37
CA LYS A 67 6.91 0.64 8.25
C LYS A 67 7.57 2.00 8.47
N GLU A 68 8.89 2.06 8.65
CA GLU A 68 9.62 3.32 8.77
C GLU A 68 9.46 4.21 7.54
N GLU A 69 9.45 3.63 6.35
CA GLU A 69 9.26 4.38 5.10
C GLU A 69 7.79 4.74 4.86
N PHE A 70 6.88 3.76 4.86
CA PHE A 70 5.52 3.90 4.35
C PHE A 70 4.47 4.21 5.42
N SER A 71 4.76 3.92 6.70
CA SER A 71 3.82 4.17 7.80
C SER A 71 4.21 5.38 8.66
N ASN A 72 5.20 6.13 8.24
CA ASN A 72 5.63 7.34 8.89
C ASN A 72 4.85 8.55 8.34
N SER A 73 3.89 9.07 9.09
CA SER A 73 3.08 10.24 8.71
C SER A 73 3.88 11.53 8.50
N GLN A 74 5.15 11.56 8.92
CA GLN A 74 6.06 12.69 8.71
C GLN A 74 6.93 12.53 7.44
N ASN A 75 6.76 11.45 6.68
CA ASN A 75 7.51 11.26 5.45
C ASN A 75 7.14 12.36 4.45
N ALA A 76 8.15 13.05 3.93
CA ALA A 76 7.97 14.15 2.97
C ALA A 76 7.24 13.74 1.67
N ASN A 77 7.25 12.45 1.34
CA ASN A 77 6.60 11.92 0.14
C ASN A 77 5.10 11.67 0.32
N ILE A 78 4.57 11.68 1.56
CA ILE A 78 3.15 11.39 1.83
C ILE A 78 2.21 12.27 1.01
N GLN A 79 2.50 13.56 0.89
CA GLN A 79 1.67 14.47 0.11
C GLN A 79 1.62 14.07 -1.37
N LYS A 80 2.76 13.69 -1.94
CA LYS A 80 2.87 13.23 -3.33
C LYS A 80 2.12 11.90 -3.53
N TRP A 81 2.31 10.95 -2.61
CA TRP A 81 1.64 9.65 -2.67
C TRP A 81 0.13 9.78 -2.56
N SER A 82 -0.35 10.58 -1.60
CA SER A 82 -1.78 10.81 -1.34
C SER A 82 -2.52 11.47 -2.50
N ALA A 83 -1.82 12.05 -3.45
CA ALA A 83 -2.44 12.57 -4.66
C ALA A 83 -2.99 11.46 -5.57
N TYR A 84 -2.38 10.28 -5.55
CA TYR A 84 -2.70 9.17 -6.46
C TYR A 84 -3.14 7.88 -5.76
N VAL A 85 -2.90 7.75 -4.46
CA VAL A 85 -3.22 6.57 -3.67
C VAL A 85 -4.10 6.96 -2.50
N SER A 86 -5.22 6.26 -2.34
CA SER A 86 -6.03 6.35 -1.12
C SER A 86 -5.30 5.65 0.02
N GLY A 87 -5.40 6.22 1.22
CA GLY A 87 -4.90 5.54 2.39
C GLY A 87 -4.36 6.45 3.47
N SER A 88 -4.04 5.83 4.58
CA SER A 88 -3.43 6.43 5.76
C SER A 88 -2.13 5.72 6.10
N ALA A 89 -1.06 6.48 6.33
CA ALA A 89 0.21 5.94 6.80
C ALA A 89 0.04 5.18 8.13
N ASN A 90 -0.77 5.72 9.04
CA ASN A 90 -1.00 5.11 10.36
C ASN A 90 -1.71 3.74 10.28
N ARG A 91 -2.50 3.50 9.24
CA ARG A 91 -3.17 2.22 8.95
C ARG A 91 -2.36 1.34 8.01
N GLN A 92 -1.15 1.75 7.65
CA GLN A 92 -0.21 1.02 6.81
C GLN A 92 -0.71 0.76 5.37
N GLU A 93 -1.69 1.55 4.93
CA GLU A 93 -2.33 1.36 3.62
C GLU A 93 -1.39 1.72 2.46
N PHE A 94 -0.46 2.66 2.65
CA PHE A 94 0.60 2.92 1.66
C PHE A 94 1.59 1.75 1.55
N LEU A 95 1.89 1.09 2.68
CA LEU A 95 2.74 -0.11 2.67
C LEU A 95 2.03 -1.26 1.95
N GLU A 96 0.74 -1.48 2.24
CA GLU A 96 -0.08 -2.47 1.56
C GLU A 96 -0.10 -2.26 0.05
N CYS A 97 -0.36 -1.03 -0.38
CA CYS A 97 -0.36 -0.66 -1.79
C CYS A 97 1.00 -0.88 -2.46
N ALA A 98 2.09 -0.49 -1.80
CA ALA A 98 3.44 -0.70 -2.32
C ALA A 98 3.77 -2.19 -2.49
N LEU A 99 3.40 -3.01 -1.50
CA LEU A 99 3.57 -4.46 -1.52
C LEU A 99 2.71 -5.11 -2.61
N ASP A 100 1.46 -4.71 -2.74
CA ASP A 100 0.55 -5.18 -3.77
C ASP A 100 1.13 -4.95 -5.17
N TRP A 101 1.60 -3.75 -5.43
CA TRP A 101 2.15 -3.39 -6.74
C TRP A 101 3.43 -4.14 -7.08
N VAL A 102 4.40 -4.20 -6.18
CA VAL A 102 5.69 -4.89 -6.44
C VAL A 102 5.51 -6.39 -6.56
N SER A 103 4.62 -6.97 -5.77
CA SER A 103 4.35 -8.41 -5.74
C SER A 103 3.34 -8.86 -6.81
N LYS A 104 2.67 -7.92 -7.48
CA LYS A 104 1.55 -8.18 -8.41
C LYS A 104 0.42 -8.97 -7.75
N GLY A 105 0.01 -8.51 -6.57
CA GLY A 105 -1.05 -9.12 -5.78
C GLY A 105 -0.63 -10.32 -4.92
N LYS A 106 0.66 -10.70 -4.92
CA LYS A 106 1.16 -11.85 -4.13
C LYS A 106 1.93 -11.39 -2.90
N ILE A 107 1.27 -10.59 -2.05
CA ILE A 107 1.90 -9.94 -0.89
C ILE A 107 2.49 -10.98 0.08
N ASP A 108 1.75 -12.03 0.40
CA ASP A 108 2.19 -13.12 1.28
C ASP A 108 3.51 -13.74 0.82
N ASP A 109 3.58 -14.14 -0.45
CA ASP A 109 4.78 -14.75 -1.04
C ASP A 109 5.96 -13.78 -1.04
N TYR A 110 5.70 -12.50 -1.30
CA TYR A 110 6.73 -11.48 -1.33
C TYR A 110 7.28 -11.23 0.08
N MET A 111 6.43 -11.01 1.06
CA MET A 111 6.83 -10.76 2.45
C MET A 111 7.56 -11.97 3.07
N SER A 112 7.12 -13.18 2.77
CA SER A 112 7.77 -14.42 3.22
C SER A 112 9.22 -14.50 2.71
N ARG A 113 9.44 -14.23 1.42
CA ARG A 113 10.78 -14.31 0.80
C ARG A 113 11.73 -13.21 1.27
N HIS A 114 11.21 -12.02 1.51
CA HIS A 114 12.00 -10.83 1.87
C HIS A 114 12.08 -10.58 3.38
N ARG A 115 11.49 -11.44 4.21
CA ARG A 115 11.31 -11.24 5.66
C ARG A 115 12.53 -10.68 6.39
N PHE A 116 13.72 -11.17 6.05
CA PHE A 116 14.97 -10.83 6.71
C PHE A 116 15.88 -9.92 5.88
N ASP A 117 15.39 -9.38 4.79
CA ASP A 117 16.16 -8.44 3.99
C ASP A 117 16.51 -7.19 4.80
N THR A 118 17.73 -6.73 4.61
CA THR A 118 18.28 -5.56 5.32
C THR A 118 18.05 -4.25 4.60
N ASN A 119 17.32 -4.25 3.50
CA ASN A 119 16.89 -3.06 2.78
C ASN A 119 15.54 -3.30 2.07
N ILE A 120 14.89 -2.21 1.72
CA ILE A 120 13.61 -2.19 1.00
C ILE A 120 13.70 -1.46 -0.34
N ASN A 121 14.90 -1.40 -0.93
CA ASN A 121 15.14 -0.58 -2.11
C ASN A 121 14.27 -0.99 -3.30
N GLU A 122 14.05 -2.29 -3.51
CA GLU A 122 13.16 -2.77 -4.57
C GLU A 122 11.74 -2.23 -4.39
N LEU A 123 11.16 -2.42 -3.21
CA LEU A 123 9.82 -1.98 -2.86
C LEU A 123 9.68 -0.45 -3.02
N LYS A 124 10.60 0.30 -2.42
CA LYS A 124 10.59 1.76 -2.44
C LYS A 124 10.77 2.33 -3.85
N ASN A 125 11.72 1.81 -4.60
CA ASN A 125 12.00 2.28 -5.95
C ASN A 125 10.85 1.94 -6.90
N TYR A 126 10.28 0.74 -6.79
CA TYR A 126 9.14 0.35 -7.61
C TYR A 126 7.94 1.26 -7.35
N PHE A 127 7.54 1.44 -6.10
CA PHE A 127 6.43 2.30 -5.73
C PHE A 127 6.61 3.73 -6.22
N ASN A 128 7.77 4.34 -5.94
CA ASN A 128 8.05 5.70 -6.39
C ASN A 128 8.09 5.81 -7.92
N SER A 129 8.58 4.79 -8.63
CA SER A 129 8.57 4.78 -10.10
C SER A 129 7.14 4.79 -10.66
N VAL A 130 6.21 4.09 -10.03
CA VAL A 130 4.79 4.14 -10.40
C VAL A 130 4.23 5.55 -10.17
N ILE A 131 4.45 6.12 -8.99
CA ILE A 131 3.98 7.46 -8.65
C ILE A 131 4.58 8.53 -9.59
N ASP A 132 5.87 8.44 -9.90
CA ASP A 132 6.55 9.37 -10.81
C ASP A 132 5.98 9.28 -12.23
N TRP A 133 5.71 8.06 -12.70
CA TRP A 133 5.09 7.83 -14.00
C TRP A 133 3.68 8.42 -14.06
N VAL A 134 2.83 8.17 -13.06
CA VAL A 134 1.46 8.71 -13.00
C VAL A 134 1.50 10.23 -12.92
N SER A 135 2.37 10.79 -12.07
CA SER A 135 2.48 12.25 -11.92
C SER A 135 2.99 12.97 -13.19
N GLY A 136 3.73 12.24 -14.03
CA GLY A 136 4.12 12.74 -15.35
C GLY A 136 2.97 12.76 -16.38
N ILE A 137 1.93 11.95 -16.15
CA ILE A 137 0.72 11.90 -17.00
C ILE A 137 -0.33 12.88 -16.51
N PHE A 138 -0.61 12.87 -15.22
CA PHE A 138 -1.66 13.66 -14.57
C PHE A 138 -1.03 14.68 -13.62
N THR A 139 -1.03 15.93 -14.01
CA THR A 139 -0.54 17.04 -13.17
C THR A 139 -1.61 17.55 -12.22
N ASP A 140 -2.88 17.52 -12.68
CA ASP A 140 -4.05 17.87 -11.88
C ASP A 140 -4.68 16.59 -11.37
N THR A 141 -4.78 16.47 -10.04
CA THR A 141 -5.27 15.27 -9.39
C THR A 141 -6.67 15.46 -8.83
N GLU A 142 -7.52 14.47 -9.06
CA GLU A 142 -8.85 14.40 -8.51
C GLU A 142 -8.98 13.22 -7.55
N SER A 143 -9.98 13.25 -6.67
CA SER A 143 -10.15 12.23 -5.64
C SER A 143 -10.36 10.82 -6.21
N GLU A 144 -10.99 10.75 -7.37
CA GLU A 144 -11.29 9.52 -8.09
C GLU A 144 -10.03 8.79 -8.59
N MET A 145 -8.95 9.51 -8.84
CA MET A 145 -7.67 8.94 -9.24
C MET A 145 -7.06 8.03 -8.17
N ARG A 146 -7.37 8.30 -6.90
CA ARG A 146 -6.77 7.59 -5.76
C ARG A 146 -7.20 6.13 -5.65
N GLY A 147 -8.29 5.75 -6.30
CA GLY A 147 -8.79 4.38 -6.31
C GLY A 147 -8.34 3.54 -7.50
N LEU A 148 -7.51 4.08 -8.40
CA LEU A 148 -7.08 3.38 -9.60
C LEU A 148 -5.89 2.45 -9.32
N GLU A 149 -5.83 1.35 -10.08
CA GLU A 149 -4.75 0.36 -9.99
C GLU A 149 -3.48 0.80 -10.75
N TRP A 150 -2.85 1.88 -10.29
CA TRP A 150 -1.71 2.48 -10.97
C TRP A 150 -0.54 1.52 -11.20
N GLY A 151 -0.26 0.61 -10.26
CA GLY A 151 0.80 -0.39 -10.42
C GLY A 151 0.55 -1.31 -11.62
N ARG A 152 -0.70 -1.72 -11.82
CA ARG A 152 -1.08 -2.57 -12.95
C ARG A 152 -1.00 -1.82 -14.28
N LEU A 153 -1.47 -0.57 -14.31
CA LEU A 153 -1.34 0.31 -15.47
C LEU A 153 0.12 0.53 -15.84
N TYR A 154 0.95 0.83 -14.85
CA TYR A 154 2.38 1.01 -15.03
C TYR A 154 3.05 -0.22 -15.63
N GLU A 155 2.80 -1.42 -15.09
CA GLU A 155 3.37 -2.66 -15.61
C GLU A 155 2.98 -2.93 -17.06
N THR A 156 1.75 -2.61 -17.43
CA THR A 156 1.25 -2.82 -18.78
C THR A 156 1.90 -1.87 -19.77
N TYR A 157 1.97 -0.57 -19.46
CA TYR A 157 2.38 0.45 -20.41
C TYR A 157 3.87 0.71 -20.42
N ARG A 158 4.56 0.56 -19.30
CA ARG A 158 6.01 0.72 -19.23
C ARG A 158 6.77 -0.29 -20.11
N LYS A 159 6.30 -1.53 -20.18
CA LYS A 159 6.99 -2.61 -20.91
C LYS A 159 6.72 -2.61 -22.40
N GLN A 160 5.71 -1.92 -22.84
CA GLN A 160 5.45 -1.80 -24.26
C GLN A 160 6.43 -0.78 -24.84
N ALA A 161 7.06 -1.12 -25.97
CA ALA A 161 8.02 -0.26 -26.65
C ALA A 161 7.35 0.96 -27.34
N TYR A 162 6.36 1.55 -26.68
CA TYR A 162 5.63 2.71 -27.18
C TYR A 162 6.32 4.02 -26.83
N ASN A 163 6.10 5.00 -27.69
CA ASN A 163 6.43 6.38 -27.34
C ASN A 163 5.67 6.77 -26.05
N PRO A 164 6.36 7.12 -24.97
CA PRO A 164 5.72 7.45 -23.69
C PRO A 164 4.65 8.55 -23.81
N LYS A 165 4.83 9.48 -24.73
CA LYS A 165 3.86 10.55 -24.99
C LYS A 165 2.53 10.00 -25.53
N ILE A 166 2.58 9.06 -26.46
CA ILE A 166 1.37 8.44 -27.04
C ILE A 166 0.63 7.65 -25.97
N VAL A 167 1.34 6.87 -25.16
CA VAL A 167 0.74 6.12 -24.05
C VAL A 167 0.09 7.05 -23.04
N SER A 168 0.76 8.16 -22.70
CA SER A 168 0.22 9.17 -21.80
C SER A 168 -1.09 9.76 -22.30
N GLU A 169 -1.15 10.12 -23.58
CA GLU A 169 -2.39 10.65 -24.17
C GLU A 169 -3.52 9.61 -24.17
N GLN A 170 -3.22 8.37 -24.51
CA GLN A 170 -4.22 7.28 -24.48
C GLN A 170 -4.77 7.04 -23.06
N VAL A 171 -3.92 7.04 -22.05
CA VAL A 171 -4.38 6.88 -20.65
C VAL A 171 -5.24 8.08 -20.22
N LYS A 172 -4.88 9.29 -20.60
CA LYS A 172 -5.69 10.50 -20.33
C LYS A 172 -7.06 10.44 -21.01
N GLU A 173 -7.12 10.01 -22.26
CA GLU A 173 -8.38 9.88 -23.00
C GLU A 173 -9.29 8.85 -22.34
N LEU A 174 -8.76 7.67 -21.97
CA LEU A 174 -9.50 6.64 -21.26
C LEU A 174 -10.06 7.13 -19.93
N TYR A 175 -9.23 7.81 -19.15
CA TYR A 175 -9.62 8.37 -17.86
C TYR A 175 -10.72 9.43 -18.05
N ALA A 176 -10.54 10.37 -18.97
CA ALA A 176 -11.50 11.42 -19.24
C ALA A 176 -12.87 10.86 -19.72
N ASP A 177 -12.84 9.86 -20.61
CA ASP A 177 -14.06 9.22 -21.10
C ASP A 177 -14.80 8.47 -19.99
N ALA A 178 -14.07 7.73 -19.17
CA ALA A 178 -14.62 7.03 -18.04
C ALA A 178 -15.18 7.99 -16.98
N TYR A 179 -14.45 9.06 -16.67
CA TYR A 179 -14.87 10.09 -15.71
C TYR A 179 -16.15 10.80 -16.13
N VAL A 180 -16.26 11.19 -17.41
CA VAL A 180 -17.46 11.85 -17.95
C VAL A 180 -18.68 10.94 -17.90
N LYS A 181 -18.51 9.64 -18.20
CA LYS A 181 -19.60 8.66 -18.21
C LYS A 181 -20.06 8.24 -16.83
N ASN A 182 -19.17 8.19 -15.86
CA ASN A 182 -19.45 7.65 -14.53
C ASN A 182 -18.75 8.43 -13.40
N ARG A 183 -19.22 9.63 -13.12
CA ARG A 183 -18.67 10.54 -12.09
C ARG A 183 -18.64 9.97 -10.66
N LYS A 184 -19.22 8.82 -10.38
CA LYS A 184 -19.33 8.21 -9.05
C LYS A 184 -18.74 6.81 -8.98
N GLY A 185 -18.12 6.31 -10.05
CA GLY A 185 -17.66 4.95 -10.13
C GLY A 185 -16.15 4.80 -10.00
N VAL A 186 -15.74 3.67 -9.48
CA VAL A 186 -14.39 3.16 -9.63
C VAL A 186 -14.27 2.60 -11.05
N PHE A 187 -13.25 3.01 -11.79
CA PHE A 187 -13.04 2.56 -13.16
C PHE A 187 -12.17 1.33 -13.17
N GLU A 188 -12.69 0.22 -13.62
CA GLU A 188 -11.92 -0.97 -13.88
C GLU A 188 -11.45 -0.96 -15.34
N PHE A 189 -10.15 -0.74 -15.53
CA PHE A 189 -9.53 -0.90 -16.84
C PHE A 189 -9.15 -2.37 -17.02
N ILE A 190 -9.86 -3.07 -17.88
CA ILE A 190 -9.46 -4.43 -18.26
C ILE A 190 -8.29 -4.32 -19.22
N LEU A 191 -7.09 -4.45 -18.66
CA LEU A 191 -5.83 -4.52 -19.39
C LEU A 191 -5.58 -5.97 -19.81
N GLY A 192 -6.54 -6.58 -20.49
CA GLY A 192 -6.32 -7.89 -21.10
C GLY A 192 -5.54 -7.71 -22.39
N GLY A 193 -4.33 -8.23 -22.47
CA GLY A 193 -3.42 -8.50 -23.58
C GLY A 193 -3.65 -7.97 -25.00
N THR A 194 -4.59 -7.10 -25.21
CA THR A 194 -4.88 -6.46 -26.48
C THR A 194 -4.37 -5.04 -26.46
N THR A 195 -3.68 -4.66 -27.51
CA THR A 195 -3.21 -3.31 -27.79
C THR A 195 -4.36 -2.31 -28.05
N ASP A 196 -5.58 -2.79 -28.15
CA ASP A 196 -6.76 -1.97 -28.30
C ASP A 196 -7.29 -1.60 -26.92
N PHE A 197 -7.19 -0.33 -26.59
CA PHE A 197 -7.87 0.31 -25.47
C PHE A 197 -9.37 0.28 -25.71
N LYS A 198 -10.00 -0.85 -25.48
CA LYS A 198 -11.44 -0.90 -25.34
C LYS A 198 -11.75 -0.75 -23.89
N LEU A 199 -12.51 0.28 -23.56
CA LEU A 199 -13.21 0.38 -22.31
C LEU A 199 -14.17 -0.81 -22.26
N LEU A 200 -13.70 -1.94 -21.69
CA LEU A 200 -14.42 -3.20 -21.80
C LEU A 200 -15.56 -3.27 -20.80
N ASP A 201 -15.42 -2.64 -19.66
CA ASP A 201 -16.47 -2.59 -18.65
C ASP A 201 -16.16 -1.49 -17.63
N VAL A 202 -17.03 -0.53 -17.48
CA VAL A 202 -17.00 0.42 -16.38
C VAL A 202 -17.99 -0.07 -15.34
N ARG A 203 -17.52 -0.75 -14.32
CA ARG A 203 -18.35 -1.10 -13.18
C ARG A 203 -18.36 0.04 -12.19
N VAL A 204 -19.53 0.53 -11.91
CA VAL A 204 -19.80 1.44 -10.80
C VAL A 204 -19.95 0.57 -9.55
N PHE A 205 -19.07 0.74 -8.58
CA PHE A 205 -19.16 0.12 -7.26
C PHE A 205 -19.83 1.06 -6.27
#